data_e7b5cd6deaa3a9c7dfe0b8e0707778a9
#
_entry.id   e7b5cd6deaa3a9c7dfe0b8e0707778a9
#
_cell.length_a   1.000
_cell.length_b   1.000
_cell.length_c   1.000
_cell.angle_alpha   90.00
_cell.angle_beta   90.00
_cell.angle_gamma   90.00
#
_symmetry.space_group_name_H-M   'P 1'
#
loop_
_entity.id
_entity.type
_entity.pdbx_description
1 polymer ?
#
loop_
_entity_poly.entity_id
_entity_poly.type
_entity_poly.pdbx_seq_one_letter_code
_entity_poly.pdbx_strand_id
1 'polypeptide(L)'
;ESPLAASMGDAAVRGVGGTRNCDWWFTNEAVLIDTAGRYTTHDSDRAADRSAWFGFLSLLQRYRPHRPINGVLLTLSVSDLLGGSPARRRAHAIELRDRIEELHAKLGISFPIYVLVTKLDLLAGFMDFFADFDKDERAQVWGVTFPYQAEAGADGPTARRASEFATLEKRLDDSLLDQLRRENDRRRRAAIYTF
;
A
#
# COMPACT_ATOMS: atom_id res chain seq x y z
N GLU A 1 -2.86 1.12 15.84
CA GLU A 1 -1.38 1.11 15.80
C GLU A 1 -0.97 0.04 14.80
N SER A 2 -0.30 0.43 13.72
CA SER A 2 0.10 -0.55 12.69
C SER A 2 1.20 -1.46 13.24
N PRO A 3 1.30 -2.73 12.79
CA PRO A 3 2.39 -3.64 13.18
C PRO A 3 3.79 -3.06 12.91
N LEU A 4 3.93 -2.21 11.90
CA LEU A 4 5.15 -1.46 11.61
C LEU A 4 5.48 -0.43 12.69
N ALA A 5 4.48 0.22 13.27
CA ALA A 5 4.68 1.18 14.36
C ALA A 5 5.08 0.50 15.68
N ALA A 6 4.62 -0.72 15.94
CA ALA A 6 4.99 -1.49 17.13
C ALA A 6 6.45 -2.01 17.10
N SER A 7 7.04 -2.19 15.91
CA SER A 7 8.44 -2.59 15.76
C SER A 7 9.43 -1.41 15.75
N MET A 8 8.92 -0.22 15.55
CA MET A 8 9.70 1.02 15.45
C MET A 8 9.72 1.74 16.81
N GLY A 9 10.21 1.25 17.86
CA GLY A 9 10.29 1.85 19.20
C GLY A 9 9.76 3.29 19.36
N ASP A 10 9.40 3.69 20.54
CA ASP A 10 8.63 4.90 20.96
C ASP A 10 9.03 6.30 20.39
N ALA A 11 10.04 6.36 19.51
CA ALA A 11 10.57 7.61 18.95
C ALA A 11 9.96 8.04 17.60
N ALA A 12 9.08 7.23 16.99
CA ALA A 12 8.81 7.34 15.55
C ALA A 12 7.52 8.05 15.16
N VAL A 13 6.65 8.50 16.05
CA VAL A 13 5.34 9.04 15.65
C VAL A 13 5.13 10.47 16.15
N ARG A 14 5.72 11.44 15.48
CA ARG A 14 5.24 12.83 15.46
C ARG A 14 5.45 13.46 14.08
N GLY A 15 4.47 13.29 13.22
CA GLY A 15 4.43 13.96 11.93
C GLY A 15 3.00 14.14 11.46
N VAL A 16 2.31 15.15 11.97
CA VAL A 16 1.09 15.68 11.35
C VAL A 16 1.52 16.65 10.25
N GLY A 17 1.97 16.08 9.13
CA GLY A 17 2.33 16.84 7.95
C GLY A 17 2.91 15.87 6.92
N GLY A 18 2.45 15.93 5.66
CA GLY A 18 3.01 15.07 4.61
C GLY A 18 4.52 15.29 4.45
N THR A 19 5.23 14.23 4.11
CA THR A 19 6.67 14.23 3.86
C THR A 19 7.02 15.29 2.81
N ARG A 20 7.82 16.30 3.21
CA ARG A 20 8.22 17.39 2.31
C ARG A 20 9.45 17.06 1.48
N ASN A 21 10.31 16.18 2.00
CA ASN A 21 11.54 15.72 1.37
C ASN A 21 11.56 14.19 1.37
N CYS A 22 12.75 13.56 1.38
CA CYS A 22 12.87 12.13 1.61
C CYS A 22 13.23 11.90 3.07
N ASP A 23 12.37 11.18 3.80
CA ASP A 23 12.64 10.80 5.18
C ASP A 23 13.17 9.36 5.23
N TRP A 24 14.17 9.14 6.09
CA TRP A 24 14.84 7.86 6.24
C TRP A 24 14.51 7.27 7.59
N TRP A 25 13.93 6.08 7.58
CA TRP A 25 13.54 5.34 8.77
C TRP A 25 14.42 4.08 8.89
N PHE A 26 15.23 4.03 9.94
CA PHE A 26 16.13 2.91 10.20
C PHE A 26 15.48 1.97 11.20
N THR A 27 15.31 0.71 10.81
CA THR A 27 14.83 -0.36 11.68
C THR A 27 15.92 -1.45 11.79
N ASN A 28 15.72 -2.43 12.66
CA ASN A 28 16.66 -3.54 12.78
C ASN A 28 16.72 -4.42 11.51
N GLU A 29 15.67 -4.39 10.69
CA GLU A 29 15.51 -5.30 9.55
C GLU A 29 15.58 -4.57 8.20
N ALA A 30 15.27 -3.29 8.16
CA ALA A 30 15.16 -2.54 6.92
C ALA A 30 15.47 -1.06 7.09
N VAL A 31 15.83 -0.42 5.99
CA VAL A 31 15.82 1.03 5.85
C VAL A 31 14.68 1.39 4.94
N LEU A 32 13.70 2.13 5.46
CA LEU A 32 12.59 2.65 4.70
C LEU A 32 12.91 4.08 4.25
N ILE A 33 12.65 4.37 2.99
CA ILE A 33 12.80 5.70 2.42
C ILE A 33 11.40 6.18 2.06
N ASP A 34 10.89 7.13 2.84
CA ASP A 34 9.61 7.77 2.58
C ASP A 34 9.84 8.97 1.67
N THR A 35 9.21 8.96 0.50
CA THR A 35 9.36 10.01 -0.51
C THR A 35 8.20 10.99 -0.45
N ALA A 36 8.48 12.26 -0.75
CA ALA A 36 7.46 13.30 -0.73
C ALA A 36 6.30 12.97 -1.67
N GLY A 37 5.06 13.10 -1.19
CA GLY A 37 3.85 12.87 -1.97
C GLY A 37 3.78 13.70 -3.26
N ARG A 38 4.41 14.88 -3.30
CA ARG A 38 4.50 15.72 -4.51
C ARG A 38 5.22 15.03 -5.69
N TYR A 39 6.03 14.01 -5.45
CA TYR A 39 6.63 13.23 -6.54
C TYR A 39 5.61 12.33 -7.24
N THR A 40 4.46 12.09 -6.63
CA THR A 40 3.36 11.29 -7.17
C THR A 40 2.10 12.09 -7.46
N THR A 41 2.05 13.38 -7.07
CA THR A 41 0.93 14.29 -7.34
C THR A 41 1.41 15.49 -8.16
N HIS A 42 0.56 16.02 -9.03
CA HIS A 42 0.93 17.10 -9.95
C HIS A 42 0.61 18.52 -9.44
N ASP A 43 0.52 18.71 -8.13
CA ASP A 43 0.05 19.97 -7.53
C ASP A 43 1.14 21.03 -7.33
N SER A 44 2.41 20.75 -7.71
CA SER A 44 3.56 21.63 -7.52
C SER A 44 4.35 21.85 -8.82
N ASP A 45 5.47 22.55 -8.76
CA ASP A 45 6.36 22.80 -9.90
C ASP A 45 6.93 21.48 -10.45
N ARG A 46 6.30 20.97 -11.51
CA ARG A 46 6.64 19.69 -12.14
C ARG A 46 8.11 19.60 -12.55
N ALA A 47 8.72 20.68 -12.98
CA ALA A 47 10.11 20.66 -13.46
C ALA A 47 11.09 20.53 -12.29
N ALA A 48 10.86 21.28 -11.22
CA ALA A 48 11.68 21.21 -10.00
C ALA A 48 11.53 19.84 -9.31
N ASP A 49 10.31 19.35 -9.17
CA ASP A 49 10.02 18.05 -8.55
C ASP A 49 10.62 16.89 -9.34
N ARG A 50 10.52 16.95 -10.67
CA ARG A 50 11.15 15.96 -11.55
C ARG A 50 12.67 15.98 -11.42
N SER A 51 13.28 17.17 -11.39
CA SER A 51 14.73 17.32 -11.21
C SER A 51 15.18 16.75 -9.85
N ALA A 52 14.46 17.05 -8.77
CA ALA A 52 14.74 16.53 -7.44
C ALA A 52 14.59 15.00 -7.38
N TRP A 53 13.55 14.46 -8.01
CA TRP A 53 13.33 13.02 -8.12
C TRP A 53 14.49 12.30 -8.82
N PHE A 54 14.88 12.75 -10.02
CA PHE A 54 16.01 12.15 -10.74
C PHE A 54 17.35 12.36 -10.05
N GLY A 55 17.52 13.48 -9.35
CA GLY A 55 18.68 13.73 -8.48
C GLY A 55 18.75 12.69 -7.35
N PHE A 56 17.65 12.44 -6.67
CA PHE A 56 17.53 11.41 -5.63
C PHE A 56 17.88 10.02 -6.18
N LEU A 57 17.30 9.60 -7.31
CA LEU A 57 17.60 8.31 -7.92
C LEU A 57 19.07 8.17 -8.31
N SER A 58 19.68 9.26 -8.79
CA SER A 58 21.11 9.28 -9.13
C SER A 58 21.99 9.11 -7.89
N LEU A 59 21.60 9.67 -6.75
CA LEU A 59 22.30 9.46 -5.48
C LEU A 59 22.17 8.00 -5.01
N LEU A 60 20.99 7.42 -5.07
CA LEU A 60 20.80 6.01 -4.75
C LEU A 60 21.70 5.11 -5.60
N GLN A 61 21.74 5.33 -6.91
CA GLN A 61 22.58 4.57 -7.83
C GLN A 61 24.07 4.75 -7.53
N ARG A 62 24.48 5.97 -7.21
CA ARG A 62 25.89 6.28 -6.89
C ARG A 62 26.37 5.61 -5.61
N TYR A 63 25.57 5.67 -4.55
CA TYR A 63 25.97 5.17 -3.22
C TYR A 63 25.62 3.69 -2.99
N ARG A 64 24.71 3.13 -3.79
CA ARG A 64 24.31 1.71 -3.75
C ARG A 64 24.28 1.11 -5.16
N PRO A 65 25.42 1.03 -5.87
CA PRO A 65 25.45 0.69 -7.30
C PRO A 65 24.91 -0.70 -7.63
N HIS A 66 25.12 -1.69 -6.75
CA HIS A 66 24.70 -3.05 -7.02
C HIS A 66 23.21 -3.28 -6.75
N ARG A 67 22.66 -2.66 -5.74
CA ARG A 67 21.26 -2.80 -5.34
C ARG A 67 20.73 -1.52 -4.71
N PRO A 68 20.39 -0.52 -5.51
CA PRO A 68 19.92 0.78 -5.04
C PRO A 68 18.71 0.69 -4.09
N ILE A 69 17.76 -0.18 -4.44
CA ILE A 69 16.58 -0.50 -3.63
C ILE A 69 16.33 -2.01 -3.63
N ASN A 70 15.65 -2.50 -2.60
CA ASN A 70 15.25 -3.90 -2.47
C ASN A 70 13.81 -4.14 -2.93
N GLY A 71 12.97 -3.12 -2.93
CA GLY A 71 11.57 -3.15 -3.33
C GLY A 71 10.93 -1.78 -3.20
N VAL A 72 9.71 -1.68 -3.66
CA VAL A 72 8.87 -0.47 -3.56
C VAL A 72 7.60 -0.81 -2.79
N LEU A 73 7.28 0.01 -1.79
CA LEU A 73 5.99 0.01 -1.12
C LEU A 73 5.12 1.12 -1.74
N LEU A 74 4.09 0.74 -2.44
CA LEU A 74 3.11 1.65 -3.02
C LEU A 74 1.89 1.72 -2.12
N THR A 75 1.72 2.83 -1.42
CA THR A 75 0.60 3.03 -0.49
C THR A 75 -0.56 3.73 -1.19
N LEU A 76 -1.75 3.14 -1.09
CA LEU A 76 -3.00 3.68 -1.62
C LEU A 76 -4.00 3.88 -0.48
N SER A 77 -4.50 5.09 -0.28
CA SER A 77 -5.57 5.32 0.68
C SER A 77 -6.91 4.82 0.13
N VAL A 78 -7.66 4.07 0.94
CA VAL A 78 -9.01 3.63 0.55
C VAL A 78 -9.92 4.81 0.23
N SER A 79 -9.77 5.95 0.91
CA SER A 79 -10.55 7.16 0.61
C SER A 79 -10.30 7.69 -0.80
N ASP A 80 -9.07 7.59 -1.31
CA ASP A 80 -8.74 8.02 -2.67
C ASP A 80 -9.28 7.03 -3.72
N LEU A 81 -9.34 5.75 -3.37
CA LEU A 81 -9.93 4.72 -4.22
C LEU A 81 -11.45 4.87 -4.33
N LEU A 82 -12.14 5.23 -3.24
CA LEU A 82 -13.61 5.35 -3.20
C LEU A 82 -14.10 6.74 -3.64
N GLY A 83 -13.41 7.80 -3.22
CA GLY A 83 -13.87 9.19 -3.37
C GLY A 83 -13.67 9.81 -4.75
N GLY A 84 -12.88 9.21 -5.62
CA GLY A 84 -12.55 9.78 -6.93
C GLY A 84 -13.46 9.31 -8.06
N SER A 85 -13.62 10.14 -9.10
CA SER A 85 -14.23 9.68 -10.35
C SER A 85 -13.38 8.57 -11.01
N PRO A 86 -13.96 7.67 -11.82
CA PRO A 86 -13.19 6.66 -12.56
C PRO A 86 -12.04 7.25 -13.39
N ALA A 87 -12.25 8.45 -13.95
CA ALA A 87 -11.21 9.15 -14.71
C ALA A 87 -10.04 9.58 -13.81
N ARG A 88 -10.32 10.12 -12.62
CA ARG A 88 -9.29 10.51 -11.64
C ARG A 88 -8.50 9.31 -11.15
N ARG A 89 -9.18 8.22 -10.82
CA ARG A 89 -8.49 6.97 -10.41
C ARG A 89 -7.57 6.42 -11.51
N ARG A 90 -8.05 6.47 -12.76
CA ARG A 90 -7.23 6.03 -13.92
C ARG A 90 -6.02 6.95 -14.13
N ALA A 91 -6.19 8.26 -14.06
CA ALA A 91 -5.09 9.22 -14.16
C ALA A 91 -4.03 8.95 -13.08
N HIS A 92 -4.45 8.80 -11.83
CA HIS A 92 -3.53 8.48 -10.72
C HIS A 92 -2.80 7.14 -10.92
N ALA A 93 -3.49 6.10 -11.41
CA ALA A 93 -2.84 4.82 -11.72
C ALA A 93 -1.78 4.95 -12.84
N ILE A 94 -2.02 5.80 -13.83
CA ILE A 94 -1.03 6.09 -14.89
C ILE A 94 0.19 6.78 -14.30
N GLU A 95 -0.01 7.80 -13.46
CA GLU A 95 1.08 8.53 -12.80
C GLU A 95 1.96 7.61 -11.95
N LEU A 96 1.35 6.73 -11.16
CA LEU A 96 2.08 5.75 -10.36
C LEU A 96 2.87 4.77 -11.24
N ARG A 97 2.27 4.31 -12.33
CA ARG A 97 2.95 3.44 -13.29
C ARG A 97 4.16 4.13 -13.91
N ASP A 98 4.01 5.38 -14.34
CA ASP A 98 5.09 6.16 -14.94
C ASP A 98 6.25 6.32 -13.94
N ARG A 99 5.97 6.54 -12.64
CA ARG A 99 7.01 6.58 -11.59
C ARG A 99 7.74 5.25 -11.42
N ILE A 100 7.03 4.14 -11.48
CA ILE A 100 7.64 2.80 -11.43
C ILE A 100 8.52 2.56 -12.66
N GLU A 101 8.07 2.95 -13.84
CA GLU A 101 8.85 2.86 -15.09
C GLU A 101 10.11 3.73 -15.02
N GLU A 102 10.04 4.95 -14.47
CA GLU A 102 11.20 5.81 -14.22
C GLU A 102 12.21 5.16 -13.26
N LEU A 103 11.72 4.49 -12.19
CA LEU A 103 12.58 3.73 -11.27
C LEU A 103 13.32 2.60 -11.99
N HIS A 104 12.62 1.79 -12.78
CA HIS A 104 13.24 0.72 -13.56
C HIS A 104 14.26 1.25 -14.56
N ALA A 105 13.90 2.28 -15.32
CA ALA A 105 14.75 2.86 -16.34
C ALA A 105 16.01 3.50 -15.74
N LYS A 106 15.86 4.22 -14.62
CA LYS A 106 16.97 4.95 -14.01
C LYS A 106 17.88 4.06 -13.19
N LEU A 107 17.34 3.13 -12.41
CA LEU A 107 18.14 2.27 -11.55
C LEU A 107 18.69 1.03 -12.27
N GLY A 108 18.11 0.64 -13.41
CA GLY A 108 18.57 -0.48 -14.23
C GLY A 108 18.42 -1.85 -13.55
N ILE A 109 17.53 -1.96 -12.56
CA ILE A 109 17.28 -3.18 -11.79
C ILE A 109 15.81 -3.57 -11.78
N SER A 110 15.55 -4.84 -11.56
CA SER A 110 14.23 -5.35 -11.25
C SER A 110 14.04 -5.48 -9.74
N PHE A 111 12.86 -5.13 -9.24
CA PHE A 111 12.51 -5.15 -7.82
C PHE A 111 11.02 -5.51 -7.63
N PRO A 112 10.66 -6.12 -6.50
CA PRO A 112 9.27 -6.37 -6.17
C PRO A 112 8.53 -5.07 -5.82
N ILE A 113 7.24 -5.03 -6.15
CA ILE A 113 6.34 -3.92 -5.83
C ILE A 113 5.25 -4.47 -4.92
N TYR A 114 5.12 -3.88 -3.74
CA TYR A 114 4.10 -4.20 -2.76
C TYR A 114 3.07 -3.09 -2.75
N VAL A 115 1.83 -3.42 -3.09
CA VAL A 115 0.71 -2.46 -3.02
C VAL A 115 0.02 -2.61 -1.67
N LEU A 116 0.02 -1.54 -0.89
CA LEU A 116 -0.60 -1.49 0.43
C LEU A 116 -1.82 -0.58 0.40
N VAL A 117 -3.00 -1.12 0.64
CA VAL A 117 -4.20 -0.31 0.85
C VAL A 117 -4.26 0.10 2.31
N THR A 118 -4.29 1.40 2.55
CA THR A 118 -4.26 2.02 3.88
C THR A 118 -5.58 2.69 4.23
N LYS A 119 -5.74 3.06 5.50
CA LYS A 119 -6.93 3.75 6.03
C LYS A 119 -8.23 2.95 5.85
N LEU A 120 -8.15 1.64 5.95
CA LEU A 120 -9.32 0.75 5.86
C LEU A 120 -10.31 0.97 7.02
N ASP A 121 -9.83 1.52 8.13
CA ASP A 121 -10.64 2.00 9.25
C ASP A 121 -11.69 3.06 8.86
N LEU A 122 -11.54 3.70 7.71
CA LEU A 122 -12.54 4.61 7.14
C LEU A 122 -13.69 3.90 6.42
N LEU A 123 -13.58 2.60 6.18
CA LEU A 123 -14.70 1.81 5.64
C LEU A 123 -15.75 1.57 6.73
N ALA A 124 -17.00 1.77 6.38
CA ALA A 124 -18.09 1.50 7.29
C ALA A 124 -18.08 0.03 7.73
N GLY A 125 -18.14 -0.21 9.04
CA GLY A 125 -18.15 -1.56 9.61
C GLY A 125 -16.79 -2.25 9.72
N PHE A 126 -15.72 -1.75 9.10
CA PHE A 126 -14.39 -2.37 9.17
C PHE A 126 -13.92 -2.57 10.62
N MET A 127 -13.98 -1.53 11.44
CA MET A 127 -13.54 -1.62 12.82
C MET A 127 -14.38 -2.59 13.65
N ASP A 128 -15.68 -2.66 13.39
CA ASP A 128 -16.58 -3.60 14.07
C ASP A 128 -16.34 -5.04 13.63
N PHE A 129 -16.10 -5.27 12.35
CA PHE A 129 -15.83 -6.60 11.80
C PHE A 129 -14.55 -7.22 12.39
N PHE A 130 -13.50 -6.44 12.58
CA PHE A 130 -12.20 -6.90 13.09
C PHE A 130 -11.99 -6.61 14.59
N ALA A 131 -13.03 -6.17 15.31
CA ALA A 131 -12.90 -5.75 16.71
C ALA A 131 -12.44 -6.88 17.63
N ASP A 132 -12.95 -8.08 17.42
CA ASP A 132 -12.72 -9.24 18.27
C ASP A 132 -11.46 -10.04 17.91
N PHE A 133 -10.73 -9.62 16.86
CA PHE A 133 -9.47 -10.23 16.47
C PHE A 133 -8.42 -10.00 17.54
N ASP A 134 -7.73 -11.07 17.93
CA ASP A 134 -6.58 -10.99 18.82
C ASP A 134 -5.35 -10.38 18.12
N LYS A 135 -4.23 -10.31 18.85
CA LYS A 135 -3.00 -9.71 18.33
C LYS A 135 -2.42 -10.51 17.16
N ASP A 136 -2.51 -11.83 17.21
CA ASP A 136 -1.92 -12.71 16.20
C ASP A 136 -2.79 -12.73 14.94
N GLU A 137 -4.12 -12.71 15.09
CA GLU A 137 -5.05 -12.56 13.99
C GLU A 137 -4.88 -11.21 13.27
N ARG A 138 -4.70 -10.11 14.02
CA ARG A 138 -4.44 -8.78 13.44
C ARG A 138 -3.07 -8.65 12.77
N ALA A 139 -2.11 -9.48 13.14
CA ALA A 139 -0.79 -9.52 12.51
C ALA A 139 -0.79 -10.25 11.17
N GLN A 140 -1.84 -10.99 10.85
CA GLN A 140 -1.96 -11.69 9.58
C GLN A 140 -2.11 -10.72 8.42
N VAL A 141 -1.46 -11.04 7.30
CA VAL A 141 -1.59 -10.26 6.06
C VAL A 141 -2.84 -10.70 5.32
N TRP A 142 -3.79 -9.79 5.15
CA TRP A 142 -4.89 -9.98 4.22
C TRP A 142 -4.47 -9.45 2.85
N GLY A 143 -4.09 -10.36 1.97
CA GLY A 143 -3.56 -9.99 0.66
C GLY A 143 -3.15 -11.20 -0.17
N VAL A 144 -2.61 -10.93 -1.34
CA VAL A 144 -2.12 -11.93 -2.29
C VAL A 144 -0.71 -11.58 -2.77
N THR A 145 0.09 -12.60 -3.07
CA THR A 145 1.40 -12.43 -3.67
C THR A 145 1.41 -13.08 -5.05
N PHE A 146 1.77 -12.30 -6.06
CA PHE A 146 1.95 -12.80 -7.42
C PHE A 146 3.40 -13.24 -7.61
N PRO A 147 3.65 -14.35 -8.32
CA PRO A 147 5.00 -14.75 -8.70
C PRO A 147 5.70 -13.65 -9.50
N TYR A 148 6.95 -13.40 -9.17
CA TYR A 148 7.74 -12.34 -9.80
C TYR A 148 7.98 -12.54 -11.30
N GLN A 149 8.04 -13.80 -11.73
CA GLN A 149 8.20 -14.20 -13.13
C GLN A 149 7.07 -15.16 -13.54
N ALA A 150 5.84 -14.71 -13.47
CA ALA A 150 4.76 -15.48 -14.07
C ALA A 150 4.92 -15.41 -15.59
N GLU A 151 5.34 -16.52 -16.21
CA GLU A 151 5.15 -16.71 -17.64
C GLU A 151 3.70 -16.36 -17.98
N ALA A 152 3.49 -15.65 -19.08
CA ALA A 152 2.15 -15.31 -19.56
C ALA A 152 1.42 -16.62 -19.91
N GLY A 153 0.81 -17.23 -18.89
CA GLY A 153 -0.11 -18.34 -19.10
C GLY A 153 -1.34 -17.87 -19.89
N ALA A 154 -2.14 -18.81 -20.37
CA ALA A 154 -3.35 -18.57 -21.17
C ALA A 154 -4.32 -17.56 -20.49
N ASP A 155 -4.32 -17.50 -19.15
CA ASP A 155 -5.03 -16.50 -18.38
C ASP A 155 -4.08 -15.34 -18.05
N GLY A 156 -4.21 -14.25 -18.80
CA GLY A 156 -3.37 -13.07 -18.65
C GLY A 156 -3.34 -12.51 -17.21
N PRO A 157 -2.35 -11.67 -16.87
CA PRO A 157 -2.15 -11.12 -15.51
C PRO A 157 -3.38 -10.46 -14.92
N THR A 158 -4.32 -9.98 -15.75
CA THR A 158 -5.55 -9.31 -15.33
C THR A 158 -6.59 -10.30 -14.79
N ALA A 159 -6.78 -11.44 -15.47
CA ALA A 159 -7.73 -12.47 -15.03
C ALA A 159 -7.28 -13.09 -13.70
N ARG A 160 -5.99 -13.36 -13.54
CA ARG A 160 -5.43 -13.88 -12.30
C ARG A 160 -5.63 -12.92 -11.12
N ARG A 161 -5.44 -11.61 -11.34
CA ARG A 161 -5.70 -10.60 -10.28
C ARG A 161 -7.16 -10.59 -9.85
N ALA A 162 -8.08 -10.69 -10.81
CA ALA A 162 -9.52 -10.73 -10.50
C ALA A 162 -9.89 -11.97 -9.69
N SER A 163 -9.37 -13.15 -10.03
CA SER A 163 -9.65 -14.39 -9.30
C SER A 163 -9.08 -14.39 -7.88
N GLU A 164 -7.88 -13.85 -7.69
CA GLU A 164 -7.27 -13.72 -6.37
C GLU A 164 -8.04 -12.72 -5.49
N PHE A 165 -8.50 -11.61 -6.06
CA PHE A 165 -9.32 -10.65 -5.34
C PHE A 165 -10.67 -11.26 -4.93
N ALA A 166 -11.33 -11.99 -5.83
CA ALA A 166 -12.55 -12.73 -5.50
C ALA A 166 -12.34 -13.76 -4.38
N THR A 167 -11.15 -14.37 -4.30
CA THR A 167 -10.79 -15.27 -3.22
C THR A 167 -10.66 -14.55 -1.88
N LEU A 168 -10.10 -13.32 -1.87
CA LEU A 168 -10.04 -12.50 -0.65
C LEU A 168 -11.44 -12.07 -0.19
N GLU A 169 -12.28 -11.63 -1.12
CA GLU A 169 -13.67 -11.27 -0.85
C GLU A 169 -14.43 -12.46 -0.25
N LYS A 170 -14.32 -13.63 -0.87
CA LYS A 170 -14.93 -14.85 -0.35
C LYS A 170 -14.51 -15.20 1.07
N ARG A 171 -13.25 -15.00 1.43
CA ARG A 171 -12.77 -15.24 2.81
C ARG A 171 -13.46 -14.33 3.84
N LEU A 172 -13.75 -13.08 3.47
CA LEU A 172 -14.53 -12.18 4.32
C LEU A 172 -15.98 -12.67 4.44
N ASP A 173 -16.61 -13.01 3.33
CA ASP A 173 -17.98 -13.56 3.31
C ASP A 173 -18.10 -14.83 4.15
N ASP A 174 -17.15 -15.76 4.02
CA ASP A 174 -17.14 -17.01 4.79
C ASP A 174 -17.02 -16.74 6.30
N SER A 175 -16.31 -15.69 6.72
CA SER A 175 -16.17 -15.31 8.12
C SER A 175 -17.32 -14.46 8.66
N LEU A 176 -18.10 -13.80 7.80
CA LEU A 176 -19.19 -12.90 8.18
C LEU A 176 -20.22 -13.55 9.12
N LEU A 177 -20.65 -14.76 8.80
CA LEU A 177 -21.66 -15.46 9.61
C LEU A 177 -21.15 -15.75 11.03
N ASP A 178 -19.89 -16.08 11.17
CA ASP A 178 -19.30 -16.36 12.48
C ASP A 178 -19.12 -15.07 13.29
N GLN A 179 -18.76 -13.95 12.66
CA GLN A 179 -18.72 -12.64 13.30
C GLN A 179 -20.12 -12.22 13.77
N LEU A 180 -21.14 -12.37 12.92
CA LEU A 180 -22.52 -12.05 13.27
C LEU A 180 -23.11 -12.93 14.39
N ARG A 181 -22.65 -14.17 14.52
CA ARG A 181 -23.07 -15.09 15.61
C ARG A 181 -22.47 -14.71 16.96
N ARG A 182 -21.22 -14.21 16.95
CA ARG A 182 -20.49 -13.82 18.16
C ARG A 182 -20.95 -12.47 18.71
N GLU A 183 -21.42 -11.57 17.84
CA GLU A 183 -21.82 -10.23 18.22
C GLU A 183 -23.29 -10.19 18.72
N ASN A 184 -23.49 -9.67 19.92
CA ASN A 184 -24.80 -9.54 20.56
C ASN A 184 -25.42 -8.14 20.41
N ASP A 185 -24.59 -7.11 20.23
CA ASP A 185 -25.08 -5.75 20.04
C ASP A 185 -25.67 -5.56 18.63
N ARG A 186 -26.92 -5.09 18.58
CA ARG A 186 -27.65 -4.91 17.30
C ARG A 186 -27.00 -3.87 16.39
N ARG A 187 -26.39 -2.81 16.94
CA ARG A 187 -25.77 -1.76 16.15
C ARG A 187 -24.46 -2.27 15.54
N ARG A 188 -23.65 -2.96 16.33
CA ARG A 188 -22.40 -3.56 15.84
C ARG A 188 -22.69 -4.67 14.82
N ARG A 189 -23.73 -5.50 15.02
CA ARG A 189 -24.15 -6.49 14.00
C ARG A 189 -24.52 -5.83 12.67
N ALA A 190 -25.25 -4.69 12.73
CA ALA A 190 -25.59 -3.95 11.53
C ALA A 190 -24.33 -3.37 10.84
N ALA A 191 -23.38 -2.86 11.62
CA ALA A 191 -22.10 -2.37 11.11
C ALA A 191 -21.27 -3.50 10.46
N ILE A 192 -21.14 -4.64 11.12
CA ILE A 192 -20.45 -5.83 10.58
C ILE A 192 -21.08 -6.28 9.26
N TYR A 193 -22.41 -6.27 9.16
CA TYR A 193 -23.11 -6.64 7.92
C TYR A 193 -22.93 -5.61 6.79
N THR A 194 -22.64 -4.36 7.14
CA THR A 194 -22.42 -3.27 6.16
C THR A 194 -21.05 -3.34 5.52
N PHE A 195 -20.07 -3.87 6.25
CA PHE A 195 -18.70 -4.06 5.76
C PHE A 195 -18.63 -5.18 4.73
#